data_171f67a702f362215cc7ae99a828e1ed
#
_entry.id   171f67a702f362215cc7ae99a828e1ed
#
_cell.length_a   1.000
_cell.length_b   1.000
_cell.length_c   1.000
_cell.angle_alpha   90.00
_cell.angle_beta   90.00
_cell.angle_gamma   90.00
#
_symmetry.space_group_name_H-M   'P 1'
#
loop_
_entity.id
_entity.type
_entity.pdbx_description
1 polymer ?
#
loop_
_entity_poly.entity_id
_entity_poly.type
_entity_poly.pdbx_seq_one_letter_code
_entity_poly.pdbx_strand_id
1 'polypeptide(L)'
;MNGPHGRRVGIGLCLLLCLAVPAFWLRFTSAAAPAHPEQAAANTNSDGKAAPTPAPDDATAADDGRTDFLRYIDDSKHPRLESAIATYRNADGVTVHLVAALHVGEKSYYEGLSKTFKGYDALLYEMVKPKDMGAPVRGQKSGSMVSAFQRFLKDVLDLQFQLDAIDYSAPNFVHADLDVETFYKLQEERGESLFTLMLRSMMAQMARAGEPGAPPPITIFDILAAMNSPDSARQYKLLLARQFQDVEAEIAGMEGPDGSVLLTERNKAALRVLKKTIASGKKNIGIFYGAGHMRGLEDALLDDMGFERTGVEWRVAWDMTPKPTTGPAAGSAPTPRPGVRAAPGAAPQ
;
A
#
# COMPACT_ATOMS: atom_id res chain seq x y z
N MET A 1 28.79 -0.34 39.25
CA MET A 1 29.22 0.03 37.90
C MET A 1 28.09 -0.41 36.96
N ASN A 2 27.16 0.50 36.70
CA ASN A 2 25.93 0.23 35.94
C ASN A 2 26.18 0.65 34.50
N GLY A 3 26.09 -0.30 33.55
CA GLY A 3 26.14 -0.05 32.13
C GLY A 3 24.82 0.55 31.61
N PRO A 4 24.84 1.42 30.61
CA PRO A 4 23.65 2.09 30.12
C PRO A 4 22.80 1.13 29.31
N HIS A 5 21.50 1.08 29.63
CA HIS A 5 20.48 0.36 28.88
C HIS A 5 20.32 1.00 27.51
N GLY A 6 20.78 0.32 26.46
CA GLY A 6 20.49 0.64 25.08
C GLY A 6 18.98 0.50 24.80
N ARG A 7 18.23 1.60 24.81
CA ARG A 7 16.88 1.66 24.30
C ARG A 7 16.92 1.41 22.78
N ARG A 8 16.42 0.27 22.36
CA ARG A 8 16.39 -0.17 20.97
C ARG A 8 15.31 0.59 20.22
N VAL A 9 15.73 1.38 19.24
CA VAL A 9 14.88 2.19 18.37
C VAL A 9 14.46 1.34 17.18
N GLY A 10 13.22 0.86 17.18
CA GLY A 10 12.61 0.14 16.05
C GLY A 10 11.18 0.60 15.77
N ILE A 11 10.88 1.91 15.98
CA ILE A 11 9.49 2.39 16.11
C ILE A 11 8.94 3.06 14.84
N GLY A 12 9.80 3.56 13.94
CA GLY A 12 9.34 4.33 12.78
C GLY A 12 8.54 3.55 11.72
N LEU A 13 8.73 2.24 11.64
CA LEU A 13 8.06 1.39 10.64
C LEU A 13 6.71 0.86 11.12
N CYS A 14 6.53 0.73 12.45
CA CYS A 14 5.28 0.25 13.04
C CYS A 14 4.13 1.24 12.90
N LEU A 15 4.40 2.55 12.78
CA LEU A 15 3.37 3.58 12.82
C LEU A 15 2.49 3.59 11.56
N LEU A 16 3.03 3.39 10.37
CA LEU A 16 2.23 3.37 9.14
C LEU A 16 1.52 2.02 8.90
N LEU A 17 2.07 0.92 9.39
CA LEU A 17 1.38 -0.37 9.45
C LEU A 17 0.32 -0.41 10.55
N CYS A 18 0.52 0.33 11.65
CA CYS A 18 -0.50 0.53 12.68
C CYS A 18 -1.65 1.43 12.23
N LEU A 19 -1.54 2.23 11.18
CA LEU A 19 -2.64 3.02 10.64
C LEU A 19 -3.64 2.18 9.84
N ALA A 20 -3.20 1.10 9.21
CA ALA A 20 -4.09 0.12 8.58
C ALA A 20 -4.61 -0.96 9.57
N VAL A 21 -3.84 -1.27 10.63
CA VAL A 21 -4.18 -2.31 11.62
C VAL A 21 -5.29 -1.92 12.58
N PRO A 22 -5.44 -0.68 13.10
CA PRO A 22 -6.60 -0.30 13.92
C PRO A 22 -7.91 -0.35 13.16
N ALA A 23 -7.91 0.06 11.87
CA ALA A 23 -9.07 -0.10 11.00
C ALA A 23 -9.49 -1.56 10.87
N PHE A 24 -8.52 -2.45 10.79
CA PHE A 24 -8.70 -3.88 10.75
C PHE A 24 -9.27 -4.45 12.08
N TRP A 25 -8.72 -4.08 13.24
CA TRP A 25 -9.13 -4.63 14.54
C TRP A 25 -10.46 -4.08 15.06
N LEU A 26 -10.77 -2.80 14.84
CA LEU A 26 -12.00 -2.19 15.32
C LEU A 26 -13.25 -2.61 14.54
N ARG A 27 -13.10 -3.00 13.28
CA ARG A 27 -14.19 -3.57 12.50
C ARG A 27 -14.62 -4.97 12.98
N PHE A 28 -13.79 -5.64 13.80
CA PHE A 28 -14.14 -6.93 14.43
C PHE A 28 -15.05 -6.82 15.65
N THR A 29 -15.10 -5.67 16.32
CA THR A 29 -15.83 -5.53 17.60
C THR A 29 -17.21 -4.92 17.46
N SER A 30 -17.61 -4.40 16.28
CA SER A 30 -18.92 -3.74 16.07
C SER A 30 -19.89 -4.59 15.26
N ALA A 31 -20.19 -5.81 15.75
CA ALA A 31 -21.36 -6.55 15.28
C ALA A 31 -22.58 -6.12 16.13
N ALA A 32 -23.19 -5.00 15.80
CA ALA A 32 -24.52 -4.65 16.30
C ALA A 32 -25.59 -5.40 15.49
N ALA A 33 -26.61 -5.88 16.18
CA ALA A 33 -27.68 -6.75 15.70
C ALA A 33 -28.45 -6.19 14.49
N PRO A 34 -28.99 -7.07 13.63
CA PRO A 34 -29.70 -6.64 12.42
C PRO A 34 -31.07 -6.05 12.73
N ALA A 35 -31.33 -4.86 12.22
CA ALA A 35 -32.67 -4.31 12.14
C ALA A 35 -33.38 -4.86 10.89
N HIS A 36 -34.58 -5.36 11.06
CA HIS A 36 -35.46 -5.88 10.01
C HIS A 36 -35.84 -4.81 8.99
N PRO A 37 -35.85 -5.10 7.68
CA PRO A 37 -36.48 -4.22 6.70
C PRO A 37 -37.93 -4.58 6.49
N GLU A 38 -38.77 -3.57 6.58
CA GLU A 38 -40.17 -3.58 6.16
C GLU A 38 -40.26 -3.38 4.66
N GLN A 39 -41.11 -4.18 4.03
CA GLN A 39 -41.32 -4.25 2.59
C GLN A 39 -42.16 -3.08 2.07
N ALA A 40 -41.78 -2.50 0.94
CA ALA A 40 -42.72 -1.84 0.04
C ALA A 40 -42.40 -2.15 -1.41
N ALA A 41 -43.32 -2.80 -2.07
CA ALA A 41 -43.34 -3.17 -3.47
C ALA A 41 -43.82 -2.01 -4.35
N ALA A 42 -43.25 -1.85 -5.53
CA ALA A 42 -44.00 -1.44 -6.71
C ALA A 42 -43.22 -1.62 -8.01
N ASN A 43 -43.84 -2.35 -8.88
CA ASN A 43 -43.69 -2.66 -10.31
C ASN A 43 -43.40 -1.47 -11.23
N THR A 44 -42.60 -1.65 -12.30
CA THR A 44 -43.10 -1.63 -13.70
C THR A 44 -41.98 -1.90 -14.71
N ASN A 45 -42.31 -2.72 -15.71
CA ASN A 45 -41.56 -3.07 -16.93
C ASN A 45 -41.29 -1.89 -17.87
N SER A 46 -40.14 -1.92 -18.59
CA SER A 46 -40.13 -1.67 -20.03
C SER A 46 -38.82 -2.14 -20.68
N ASP A 47 -38.96 -2.95 -21.72
CA ASP A 47 -37.91 -3.45 -22.61
C ASP A 47 -37.24 -2.32 -23.42
N GLY A 48 -35.92 -2.41 -23.58
CA GLY A 48 -35.17 -1.53 -24.45
C GLY A 48 -33.72 -2.04 -24.61
N LYS A 49 -33.51 -2.83 -25.68
CA LYS A 49 -32.22 -3.33 -26.12
C LYS A 49 -31.35 -2.18 -26.64
N ALA A 50 -30.29 -1.84 -25.98
CA ALA A 50 -29.23 -0.96 -26.49
C ALA A 50 -27.86 -1.62 -26.34
N ALA A 51 -26.98 -1.38 -27.33
CA ALA A 51 -25.65 -1.93 -27.48
C ALA A 51 -24.69 -1.48 -26.37
N PRO A 52 -23.59 -2.21 -26.09
CA PRO A 52 -22.68 -1.88 -24.98
C PRO A 52 -21.90 -0.59 -25.31
N THR A 53 -22.17 0.44 -24.55
CA THR A 53 -21.34 1.65 -24.44
C THR A 53 -20.12 1.31 -23.59
N PRO A 54 -18.93 1.82 -23.89
CA PRO A 54 -17.75 1.64 -23.00
C PRO A 54 -18.05 2.22 -21.63
N ALA A 55 -17.60 1.52 -20.59
CA ALA A 55 -17.80 1.90 -19.21
C ALA A 55 -17.28 3.33 -18.98
N PRO A 56 -18.05 4.19 -18.30
CA PRO A 56 -17.56 5.50 -17.90
C PRO A 56 -16.50 5.32 -16.82
N ASP A 57 -15.39 6.07 -16.96
CA ASP A 57 -14.49 6.35 -15.86
C ASP A 57 -15.34 6.81 -14.66
N ASP A 58 -15.05 6.25 -13.49
CA ASP A 58 -15.80 6.45 -12.26
C ASP A 58 -15.63 7.91 -11.77
N ALA A 59 -16.51 8.78 -12.24
CA ALA A 59 -16.55 10.20 -11.90
C ALA A 59 -17.68 10.43 -10.90
N THR A 60 -17.41 10.24 -9.59
CA THR A 60 -18.32 10.68 -8.52
C THR A 60 -17.62 11.21 -7.28
N ALA A 61 -16.53 11.97 -7.44
CA ALA A 61 -16.18 13.08 -6.57
C ALA A 61 -15.87 14.25 -7.48
N ALA A 62 -16.22 15.48 -7.13
CA ALA A 62 -15.80 16.63 -7.90
C ALA A 62 -14.28 16.53 -8.05
N ASP A 63 -13.79 16.37 -9.27
CA ASP A 63 -12.36 16.35 -9.58
C ASP A 63 -11.77 17.69 -9.10
N ASP A 64 -11.14 17.68 -7.95
CA ASP A 64 -10.47 18.86 -7.38
C ASP A 64 -9.13 19.14 -8.07
N GLY A 65 -8.82 18.42 -9.15
CA GLY A 65 -7.56 18.51 -9.89
C GLY A 65 -6.38 17.89 -9.19
N ARG A 66 -6.59 17.21 -8.07
CA ARG A 66 -5.55 16.50 -7.30
C ARG A 66 -5.39 15.06 -7.76
N THR A 67 -4.29 14.43 -7.36
CA THR A 67 -3.99 13.04 -7.71
C THR A 67 -4.49 12.11 -6.61
N ASP A 68 -5.22 11.06 -6.98
CA ASP A 68 -5.34 9.87 -6.15
C ASP A 68 -4.03 9.10 -6.25
N PHE A 69 -3.38 8.83 -5.11
CA PHE A 69 -2.07 8.19 -5.11
C PHE A 69 -2.12 6.67 -4.92
N LEU A 70 -3.26 6.16 -4.50
CA LEU A 70 -3.56 4.72 -4.44
C LEU A 70 -4.91 4.46 -5.08
N ARG A 71 -5.02 3.35 -5.81
CA ARG A 71 -6.30 2.88 -6.32
C ARG A 71 -6.38 1.36 -6.34
N TYR A 72 -7.53 0.85 -5.94
CA TYR A 72 -7.90 -0.55 -6.14
C TYR A 72 -8.70 -0.68 -7.43
N ILE A 73 -8.24 -1.53 -8.34
CA ILE A 73 -8.95 -1.85 -9.58
C ILE A 73 -9.65 -3.19 -9.39
N ASP A 74 -10.98 -3.16 -9.27
CA ASP A 74 -11.82 -4.35 -9.13
C ASP A 74 -12.18 -4.94 -10.50
N ASP A 75 -11.15 -5.35 -11.24
CA ASP A 75 -11.32 -6.06 -12.51
C ASP A 75 -11.51 -7.56 -12.22
N SER A 76 -12.54 -8.18 -12.79
CA SER A 76 -12.83 -9.60 -12.57
C SER A 76 -11.71 -10.55 -13.01
N LYS A 77 -10.87 -10.14 -13.98
CA LYS A 77 -9.76 -10.93 -14.52
C LYS A 77 -8.41 -10.53 -13.90
N HIS A 78 -8.22 -9.27 -13.65
CA HIS A 78 -6.94 -8.67 -13.23
C HIS A 78 -7.12 -7.68 -12.09
N PRO A 79 -7.70 -8.10 -10.94
CA PRO A 79 -7.83 -7.23 -9.77
C PRO A 79 -6.45 -6.88 -9.26
N ARG A 80 -6.25 -5.59 -8.91
CA ARG A 80 -4.93 -5.11 -8.50
C ARG A 80 -4.99 -3.86 -7.65
N LEU A 81 -4.00 -3.66 -6.82
CA LEU A 81 -3.74 -2.41 -6.11
C LEU A 81 -2.59 -1.70 -6.81
N GLU A 82 -2.81 -0.45 -7.17
CA GLU A 82 -1.81 0.38 -7.85
C GLU A 82 -1.44 1.60 -7.00
N SER A 83 -0.17 2.03 -7.12
CA SER A 83 0.31 3.29 -6.60
C SER A 83 0.79 4.21 -7.71
N ALA A 84 0.65 5.52 -7.50
CA ALA A 84 0.99 6.52 -8.49
C ALA A 84 2.43 7.02 -8.36
N ILE A 85 3.03 7.35 -9.52
CA ILE A 85 4.15 8.27 -9.65
C ILE A 85 3.61 9.50 -10.38
N ALA A 86 3.36 10.58 -9.63
CA ALA A 86 2.88 11.83 -10.21
C ALA A 86 4.05 12.77 -10.48
N THR A 87 4.08 13.36 -11.67
CA THR A 87 5.18 14.20 -12.16
C THR A 87 4.72 15.65 -12.22
N TYR A 88 5.55 16.54 -11.67
CA TYR A 88 5.31 17.97 -11.59
C TYR A 88 6.50 18.75 -12.18
N ARG A 89 6.23 19.88 -12.81
CA ARG A 89 7.26 20.73 -13.40
C ARG A 89 6.99 22.20 -13.09
N ASN A 90 8.06 22.94 -12.79
CA ASN A 90 7.98 24.40 -12.60
C ASN A 90 8.54 25.16 -13.81
N ALA A 91 8.39 26.49 -13.79
CA ALA A 91 8.89 27.38 -14.85
C ALA A 91 10.42 27.35 -15.01
N ASP A 92 11.17 27.02 -13.95
CA ASP A 92 12.64 26.91 -13.96
C ASP A 92 13.12 25.59 -14.59
N GLY A 93 12.20 24.74 -15.08
CA GLY A 93 12.48 23.46 -15.68
C GLY A 93 12.89 22.37 -14.68
N VAL A 94 12.62 22.57 -13.39
CA VAL A 94 12.78 21.52 -12.39
C VAL A 94 11.60 20.56 -12.49
N THR A 95 11.89 19.26 -12.46
CA THR A 95 10.90 18.19 -12.45
C THR A 95 10.95 17.48 -11.10
N VAL A 96 9.81 17.35 -10.44
CA VAL A 96 9.63 16.58 -9.20
C VAL A 96 8.67 15.43 -9.44
N HIS A 97 9.04 14.24 -8.96
CA HIS A 97 8.21 13.04 -9.03
C HIS A 97 7.80 12.63 -7.62
N LEU A 98 6.52 12.73 -7.31
CA LEU A 98 5.96 12.15 -6.10
C LEU A 98 5.73 10.66 -6.32
N VAL A 99 6.50 9.83 -5.63
CA VAL A 99 6.45 8.37 -5.73
C VAL A 99 5.76 7.81 -4.51
N ALA A 100 4.49 7.46 -4.65
CA ALA A 100 3.69 6.91 -3.57
C ALA A 100 4.17 5.50 -3.22
N ALA A 101 4.71 5.32 -2.03
CA ALA A 101 5.21 4.04 -1.55
C ALA A 101 4.11 3.24 -0.85
N LEU A 102 4.07 1.93 -1.14
CA LEU A 102 3.48 0.93 -0.25
C LEU A 102 4.61 0.21 0.47
N HIS A 103 4.51 0.08 1.80
CA HIS A 103 5.56 -0.56 2.61
C HIS A 103 5.67 -2.07 2.39
N VAL A 104 4.62 -2.69 1.81
CA VAL A 104 4.59 -4.08 1.40
C VAL A 104 4.05 -4.18 -0.02
N GLY A 105 4.74 -4.93 -0.88
CA GLY A 105 4.37 -5.04 -2.29
C GLY A 105 5.01 -6.24 -2.97
N GLU A 106 4.61 -6.44 -4.21
CA GLU A 106 5.22 -7.48 -5.05
C GLU A 106 6.71 -7.19 -5.30
N LYS A 107 7.48 -8.25 -5.47
CA LYS A 107 8.90 -8.12 -5.84
C LYS A 107 9.10 -7.28 -7.11
N SER A 108 8.27 -7.51 -8.12
CA SER A 108 8.28 -6.78 -9.40
C SER A 108 8.02 -5.28 -9.25
N TYR A 109 7.16 -4.90 -8.30
CA TYR A 109 6.90 -3.50 -7.96
C TYR A 109 8.17 -2.79 -7.51
N TYR A 110 8.88 -3.33 -6.52
CA TYR A 110 10.11 -2.73 -6.02
C TYR A 110 11.28 -2.78 -7.02
N GLU A 111 11.36 -3.84 -7.84
CA GLU A 111 12.32 -3.91 -8.93
C GLU A 111 12.06 -2.82 -9.98
N GLY A 112 10.79 -2.55 -10.29
CA GLY A 112 10.37 -1.47 -11.17
C GLY A 112 10.73 -0.10 -10.60
N LEU A 113 10.40 0.16 -9.32
CA LEU A 113 10.79 1.40 -8.63
C LEU A 113 12.32 1.59 -8.60
N SER A 114 13.07 0.54 -8.27
CA SER A 114 14.53 0.59 -8.23
C SER A 114 15.17 0.96 -9.59
N LYS A 115 14.54 0.56 -10.69
CA LYS A 115 14.97 0.99 -12.05
C LYS A 115 14.66 2.46 -12.27
N THR A 116 13.47 2.91 -11.91
CA THR A 116 13.04 4.31 -12.04
C THR A 116 13.94 5.24 -11.21
N PHE A 117 14.28 4.87 -9.98
CA PHE A 117 15.12 5.67 -9.06
C PHE A 117 16.53 5.97 -9.60
N LYS A 118 17.08 5.10 -10.43
CA LYS A 118 18.39 5.32 -11.08
C LYS A 118 18.39 6.51 -12.05
N GLY A 119 17.21 6.89 -12.55
CA GLY A 119 17.05 8.02 -13.47
C GLY A 119 16.94 9.38 -12.78
N TYR A 120 16.83 9.43 -11.46
CA TYR A 120 16.72 10.68 -10.71
C TYR A 120 18.11 11.25 -10.33
N ASP A 121 18.26 12.56 -10.42
CA ASP A 121 19.45 13.27 -9.90
C ASP A 121 19.57 13.15 -8.39
N ALA A 122 18.43 13.11 -7.71
CA ALA A 122 18.29 12.86 -6.28
C ALA A 122 16.95 12.18 -5.99
N LEU A 123 16.95 11.25 -5.05
CA LEU A 123 15.74 10.62 -4.49
C LEU A 123 15.66 10.93 -3.01
N LEU A 124 14.71 11.77 -2.64
CA LEU A 124 14.39 12.14 -1.27
C LEU A 124 13.56 11.02 -0.64
N TYR A 125 14.03 10.40 0.43
CA TYR A 125 13.32 9.26 1.02
C TYR A 125 12.88 9.47 2.46
N GLU A 126 11.76 8.86 2.80
CA GLU A 126 11.13 8.81 4.10
C GLU A 126 11.85 7.84 5.04
N MET A 127 12.28 8.34 6.21
CA MET A 127 12.71 7.49 7.32
C MET A 127 12.95 8.28 8.59
N VAL A 128 12.15 8.08 9.62
CA VAL A 128 12.47 8.58 10.96
C VAL A 128 13.59 7.71 11.54
N LYS A 129 14.78 8.27 11.66
CA LYS A 129 15.99 7.57 12.14
C LYS A 129 16.84 8.46 13.06
N PRO A 130 17.70 7.90 13.94
CA PRO A 130 18.69 8.69 14.67
C PRO A 130 19.61 9.48 13.72
N LYS A 131 20.05 10.66 14.15
CA LYS A 131 20.95 11.53 13.35
C LYS A 131 22.22 10.82 12.91
N ASP A 132 22.78 10.00 13.80
CA ASP A 132 24.04 9.30 13.58
C ASP A 132 23.89 7.97 12.81
N MET A 133 22.66 7.58 12.49
CA MET A 133 22.41 6.35 11.73
C MET A 133 22.61 6.62 10.23
N GLY A 134 23.47 5.81 9.60
CA GLY A 134 23.65 5.78 8.15
C GLY A 134 22.40 5.39 7.39
N ALA A 135 22.54 5.08 6.10
CA ALA A 135 21.46 4.50 5.32
C ALA A 135 21.02 3.14 5.92
N PRO A 136 19.73 2.79 5.84
CA PRO A 136 19.27 1.48 6.31
C PRO A 136 19.97 0.36 5.54
N VAL A 137 20.39 -0.65 6.27
CA VAL A 137 21.03 -1.83 5.67
C VAL A 137 19.94 -2.83 5.29
N ARG A 138 19.95 -3.23 4.04
CA ARG A 138 19.01 -4.19 3.46
C ARG A 138 18.98 -5.48 4.30
N GLY A 139 17.78 -5.93 4.69
CA GLY A 139 17.61 -7.17 5.47
C GLY A 139 18.01 -7.07 6.95
N GLN A 140 18.21 -5.89 7.49
CA GLN A 140 18.49 -5.70 8.91
C GLN A 140 17.30 -6.16 9.76
N LYS A 141 17.51 -7.17 10.61
CA LYS A 141 16.45 -7.71 11.47
C LYS A 141 16.04 -6.67 12.52
N SER A 142 14.79 -6.24 12.45
CA SER A 142 14.16 -5.43 13.50
C SER A 142 13.71 -6.30 14.68
N GLY A 143 13.33 -5.66 15.81
CA GLY A 143 12.95 -6.34 17.05
C GLY A 143 11.78 -7.34 16.87
N SER A 144 11.59 -8.24 17.83
CA SER A 144 10.80 -9.47 17.73
C SER A 144 9.36 -9.32 17.22
N MET A 145 8.62 -8.29 17.63
CA MET A 145 7.21 -8.10 17.20
C MET A 145 7.12 -7.64 15.74
N VAL A 146 7.97 -6.70 15.31
CA VAL A 146 8.04 -6.24 13.92
C VAL A 146 8.46 -7.38 13.00
N SER A 147 9.44 -8.20 13.42
CA SER A 147 9.88 -9.36 12.65
C SER A 147 8.78 -10.44 12.53
N ALA A 148 7.93 -10.60 13.54
CA ALA A 148 6.80 -11.53 13.48
C ALA A 148 5.73 -11.03 12.49
N PHE A 149 5.42 -9.74 12.52
CA PHE A 149 4.47 -9.12 11.59
C PHE A 149 4.99 -9.13 10.14
N GLN A 150 6.28 -8.84 9.93
CA GLN A 150 6.93 -8.94 8.62
C GLN A 150 6.86 -10.36 8.05
N ARG A 151 7.11 -11.38 8.89
CA ARG A 151 6.96 -12.78 8.47
C ARG A 151 5.51 -13.09 8.10
N PHE A 152 4.55 -12.66 8.93
CA PHE A 152 3.13 -12.84 8.64
C PHE A 152 2.76 -12.25 7.28
N LEU A 153 3.14 -11.01 7.00
CA LEU A 153 2.85 -10.36 5.71
C LEU A 153 3.53 -11.09 4.55
N LYS A 154 4.78 -11.49 4.72
CA LYS A 154 5.50 -12.25 3.70
C LYS A 154 4.88 -13.63 3.47
N ASP A 155 4.62 -14.38 4.53
CA ASP A 155 4.18 -15.78 4.45
C ASP A 155 2.70 -15.89 4.07
N VAL A 156 1.85 -14.95 4.54
CA VAL A 156 0.41 -14.96 4.30
C VAL A 156 0.03 -14.24 3.01
N LEU A 157 0.70 -13.11 2.67
CA LEU A 157 0.36 -12.30 1.50
C LEU A 157 1.28 -12.54 0.30
N ASP A 158 2.37 -13.29 0.46
CA ASP A 158 3.40 -13.46 -0.59
C ASP A 158 3.95 -12.10 -1.10
N LEU A 159 4.19 -11.15 -0.17
CA LEU A 159 4.66 -9.81 -0.46
C LEU A 159 6.05 -9.57 0.14
N GLN A 160 6.78 -8.60 -0.39
CA GLN A 160 8.07 -8.14 0.12
C GLN A 160 7.93 -6.86 0.94
N PHE A 161 8.86 -6.65 1.85
CA PHE A 161 8.98 -5.41 2.62
C PHE A 161 9.83 -4.40 1.85
N GLN A 162 9.39 -3.14 1.83
CA GLN A 162 10.10 -2.04 1.17
C GLN A 162 11.57 -1.96 1.59
N LEU A 163 11.86 -2.06 2.92
CA LEU A 163 13.23 -1.96 3.43
C LEU A 163 14.13 -3.13 3.04
N ASP A 164 13.55 -4.30 2.72
CA ASP A 164 14.30 -5.46 2.25
C ASP A 164 14.51 -5.41 0.72
N ALA A 165 13.64 -4.70 0.02
CA ALA A 165 13.61 -4.69 -1.44
C ALA A 165 14.38 -3.51 -2.05
N ILE A 166 14.37 -2.32 -1.42
CA ILE A 166 15.01 -1.10 -1.90
C ILE A 166 16.42 -0.96 -1.30
N ASP A 167 17.38 -0.57 -2.13
CA ASP A 167 18.74 -0.24 -1.71
C ASP A 167 18.86 1.26 -1.43
N TYR A 168 18.85 1.64 -0.16
CA TYR A 168 18.96 3.02 0.31
C TYR A 168 20.40 3.54 0.32
N SER A 169 21.41 2.71 0.01
CA SER A 169 22.82 3.11 -0.03
C SER A 169 23.23 3.75 -1.36
N ALA A 170 22.34 3.77 -2.35
CA ALA A 170 22.62 4.35 -3.65
C ALA A 170 22.97 5.86 -3.53
N PRO A 171 23.95 6.36 -4.32
CA PRO A 171 24.54 7.69 -4.11
C PRO A 171 23.60 8.86 -4.34
N ASN A 172 22.50 8.65 -5.05
CA ASN A 172 21.46 9.65 -5.30
C ASN A 172 20.34 9.66 -4.25
N PHE A 173 20.38 8.75 -3.26
CA PHE A 173 19.40 8.73 -2.15
C PHE A 173 19.77 9.79 -1.13
N VAL A 174 18.81 10.64 -0.78
CA VAL A 174 18.94 11.73 0.18
C VAL A 174 17.91 11.57 1.28
N HIS A 175 18.36 11.44 2.52
CA HIS A 175 17.46 11.39 3.66
C HIS A 175 16.71 12.71 3.80
N ALA A 176 15.39 12.67 3.84
CA ALA A 176 14.54 13.86 3.77
C ALA A 176 13.43 13.86 4.83
N ASP A 177 13.69 13.30 5.99
CA ASP A 177 12.72 13.14 7.07
C ASP A 177 13.23 13.73 8.39
N LEU A 178 12.38 13.70 9.42
CA LEU A 178 12.75 14.06 10.79
C LEU A 178 13.70 13.01 11.38
N ASP A 179 14.61 13.46 12.23
CA ASP A 179 15.31 12.55 13.14
C ASP A 179 14.40 12.15 14.31
N VAL A 180 14.76 11.03 14.95
CA VAL A 180 13.99 10.43 16.05
C VAL A 180 13.77 11.41 17.19
N GLU A 181 14.82 12.14 17.58
CA GLU A 181 14.77 13.08 18.69
C GLU A 181 13.81 14.23 18.40
N THR A 182 13.89 14.82 17.19
CA THR A 182 12.99 15.88 16.73
C THR A 182 11.56 15.37 16.62
N PHE A 183 11.36 14.16 16.11
CA PHE A 183 10.03 13.54 15.97
C PHE A 183 9.32 13.41 17.31
N TYR A 184 9.99 12.79 18.32
CA TYR A 184 9.39 12.64 19.65
C TYR A 184 9.20 13.97 20.40
N LYS A 185 10.12 14.91 20.24
CA LYS A 185 9.98 16.26 20.83
C LYS A 185 8.73 16.96 20.29
N LEU A 186 8.51 16.94 18.98
CA LEU A 186 7.32 17.53 18.36
C LEU A 186 6.04 16.83 18.80
N GLN A 187 6.06 15.49 18.93
CA GLN A 187 4.91 14.76 19.46
C GLN A 187 4.58 15.17 20.90
N GLU A 188 5.59 15.32 21.77
CA GLU A 188 5.40 15.78 23.15
C GLU A 188 4.85 17.21 23.19
N GLU A 189 5.43 18.13 22.42
CA GLU A 189 4.98 19.53 22.33
C GLU A 189 3.54 19.69 21.86
N ARG A 190 3.07 18.79 20.96
CA ARG A 190 1.69 18.79 20.45
C ARG A 190 0.73 17.90 21.22
N GLY A 191 1.21 17.19 22.24
CA GLY A 191 0.41 16.18 22.95
C GLY A 191 -0.07 15.04 22.04
N GLU A 192 0.65 14.78 20.95
CA GLU A 192 0.36 13.68 20.05
C GLU A 192 0.97 12.37 20.57
N SER A 193 0.18 11.33 20.55
CA SER A 193 0.61 9.97 20.88
C SER A 193 -0.01 8.98 19.92
N LEU A 194 0.55 7.78 19.84
CA LEU A 194 -0.08 6.70 19.08
C LEU A 194 -1.53 6.47 19.51
N PHE A 195 -1.81 6.60 20.81
CA PHE A 195 -3.18 6.46 21.34
C PHE A 195 -4.11 7.56 20.84
N THR A 196 -3.68 8.84 20.85
CA THR A 196 -4.51 9.95 20.36
C THR A 196 -4.77 9.83 18.86
N LEU A 197 -3.78 9.42 18.06
CA LEU A 197 -3.93 9.17 16.63
C LEU A 197 -4.89 8.00 16.36
N MET A 198 -4.76 6.90 17.11
CA MET A 198 -5.67 5.77 17.02
C MET A 198 -7.11 6.15 17.39
N LEU A 199 -7.30 6.95 18.43
CA LEU A 199 -8.61 7.43 18.83
C LEU A 199 -9.24 8.33 17.75
N ARG A 200 -8.47 9.25 17.15
CA ARG A 200 -8.93 10.08 16.02
C ARG A 200 -9.33 9.22 14.82
N SER A 201 -8.51 8.24 14.43
CA SER A 201 -8.83 7.29 13.35
C SER A 201 -10.13 6.54 13.64
N MET A 202 -10.29 6.05 14.88
CA MET A 202 -11.51 5.36 15.29
C MET A 202 -12.75 6.26 15.18
N MET A 203 -12.65 7.50 15.65
CA MET A 203 -13.76 8.47 15.59
C MET A 203 -14.10 8.82 14.12
N ALA A 204 -13.09 9.02 13.27
CA ALA A 204 -13.29 9.29 11.84
C ALA A 204 -13.98 8.11 11.15
N GLN A 205 -13.57 6.87 11.43
CA GLN A 205 -14.22 5.67 10.91
C GLN A 205 -15.67 5.52 11.39
N MET A 206 -15.93 5.79 12.67
CA MET A 206 -17.29 5.76 13.20
C MET A 206 -18.19 6.82 12.55
N ALA A 207 -17.66 8.02 12.28
CA ALA A 207 -18.41 9.08 11.61
C ALA A 207 -18.77 8.70 10.16
N ARG A 208 -17.91 7.93 9.48
CA ARG A 208 -18.12 7.47 8.09
C ARG A 208 -18.83 6.14 7.98
N ALA A 209 -19.05 5.44 9.11
CA ALA A 209 -19.76 4.17 9.10
C ALA A 209 -21.19 4.34 8.60
N GLY A 210 -21.52 3.71 7.47
CA GLY A 210 -22.82 3.81 6.82
C GLY A 210 -22.92 4.85 5.71
N GLU A 211 -21.84 5.56 5.36
CA GLU A 211 -21.83 6.40 4.18
C GLU A 211 -21.90 5.55 2.90
N PRO A 212 -22.61 6.02 1.85
CA PRO A 212 -22.60 5.35 0.55
C PRO A 212 -21.18 5.28 -0.02
N GLY A 213 -20.75 4.07 -0.41
CA GLY A 213 -19.42 3.86 -0.99
C GLY A 213 -18.36 3.38 0.00
N ALA A 214 -18.60 3.45 1.32
CA ALA A 214 -17.66 2.90 2.29
C ALA A 214 -17.47 1.39 2.09
N PRO A 215 -16.24 0.86 2.05
CA PRO A 215 -16.01 -0.56 1.88
C PRO A 215 -16.63 -1.36 3.04
N PRO A 216 -17.23 -2.52 2.76
CA PRO A 216 -17.83 -3.34 3.81
C PRO A 216 -16.77 -3.77 4.83
N PRO A 217 -17.10 -3.83 6.12
CA PRO A 217 -16.17 -4.28 7.15
C PRO A 217 -15.76 -5.73 6.90
N ILE A 218 -14.48 -6.04 7.11
CA ILE A 218 -13.98 -7.42 7.06
C ILE A 218 -14.53 -8.19 8.26
N THR A 219 -15.21 -9.29 8.00
CA THR A 219 -15.77 -10.17 9.04
C THR A 219 -14.84 -11.34 9.36
N ILE A 220 -15.07 -12.00 10.51
CA ILE A 220 -14.35 -13.23 10.84
C ILE A 220 -14.61 -14.34 9.80
N PHE A 221 -15.80 -14.34 9.18
CA PHE A 221 -16.14 -15.32 8.14
C PHE A 221 -15.32 -15.08 6.86
N ASP A 222 -15.04 -13.83 6.50
CA ASP A 222 -14.19 -13.48 5.35
C ASP A 222 -12.75 -13.99 5.57
N ILE A 223 -12.24 -13.83 6.80
CA ILE A 223 -10.91 -14.34 7.16
C ILE A 223 -10.87 -15.86 7.10
N LEU A 224 -11.86 -16.54 7.68
CA LEU A 224 -11.93 -17.99 7.63
C LEU A 224 -12.09 -18.51 6.20
N ALA A 225 -12.89 -17.83 5.38
CA ALA A 225 -13.04 -18.17 3.96
C ALA A 225 -11.71 -18.00 3.20
N ALA A 226 -11.01 -16.88 3.43
CA ALA A 226 -9.69 -16.64 2.83
C ALA A 226 -8.66 -17.70 3.28
N MET A 227 -8.65 -18.05 4.56
CA MET A 227 -7.73 -19.04 5.13
C MET A 227 -7.94 -20.44 4.53
N ASN A 228 -9.18 -20.82 4.24
CA ASN A 228 -9.53 -22.12 3.66
C ASN A 228 -9.46 -22.14 2.12
N SER A 229 -9.11 -21.01 1.49
CA SER A 229 -8.96 -20.94 0.04
C SER A 229 -7.66 -21.62 -0.42
N PRO A 230 -7.67 -22.32 -1.57
CA PRO A 230 -6.45 -22.82 -2.21
C PRO A 230 -5.46 -21.72 -2.59
N ASP A 231 -5.95 -20.48 -2.76
CA ASP A 231 -5.16 -19.27 -3.03
C ASP A 231 -5.39 -18.23 -1.92
N SER A 232 -5.04 -18.61 -0.70
CA SER A 232 -5.28 -17.83 0.50
C SER A 232 -4.59 -16.45 0.44
N ALA A 233 -3.36 -16.37 -0.07
CA ALA A 233 -2.62 -15.13 -0.22
C ALA A 233 -3.37 -14.12 -1.08
N ARG A 234 -3.91 -14.56 -2.22
CA ARG A 234 -4.74 -13.72 -3.09
C ARG A 234 -6.01 -13.24 -2.38
N GLN A 235 -6.71 -14.14 -1.68
CA GLN A 235 -7.94 -13.77 -0.97
C GLN A 235 -7.68 -12.73 0.12
N TYR A 236 -6.61 -12.88 0.89
CA TYR A 236 -6.20 -11.86 1.87
C TYR A 236 -5.83 -10.53 1.22
N LYS A 237 -5.09 -10.56 0.09
CA LYS A 237 -4.80 -9.34 -0.67
C LYS A 237 -6.07 -8.62 -1.12
N LEU A 238 -7.06 -9.36 -1.66
CA LEU A 238 -8.35 -8.79 -2.08
C LEU A 238 -9.12 -8.15 -0.92
N LEU A 239 -9.18 -8.82 0.24
CA LEU A 239 -9.83 -8.28 1.42
C LEU A 239 -9.18 -6.97 1.88
N LEU A 240 -7.85 -6.94 1.92
CA LEU A 240 -7.09 -5.77 2.36
C LEU A 240 -7.12 -4.65 1.32
N ALA A 241 -6.95 -4.96 0.03
CA ALA A 241 -6.90 -3.96 -1.03
C ALA A 241 -8.19 -3.13 -1.12
N ARG A 242 -9.35 -3.74 -0.88
CA ARG A 242 -10.63 -3.03 -0.81
C ARG A 242 -10.66 -1.95 0.28
N GLN A 243 -9.92 -2.13 1.36
CA GLN A 243 -9.85 -1.14 2.43
C GLN A 243 -9.00 0.08 2.06
N PHE A 244 -8.13 -0.04 1.04
CA PHE A 244 -7.30 1.07 0.57
C PHE A 244 -8.05 2.05 -0.34
N GLN A 245 -9.29 1.77 -0.74
CA GLN A 245 -10.09 2.70 -1.55
C GLN A 245 -10.33 4.05 -0.84
N ASP A 246 -10.43 4.03 0.50
CA ASP A 246 -10.69 5.22 1.31
C ASP A 246 -9.50 5.67 2.16
N VAL A 247 -8.32 5.12 1.91
CA VAL A 247 -7.16 5.36 2.78
C VAL A 247 -6.77 6.83 2.88
N GLU A 248 -6.90 7.59 1.80
CA GLU A 248 -6.58 9.03 1.82
C GLU A 248 -7.54 9.81 2.71
N ALA A 249 -8.83 9.50 2.66
CA ALA A 249 -9.82 10.11 3.53
C ALA A 249 -9.70 9.64 5.00
N GLU A 250 -9.25 8.40 5.23
CA GLU A 250 -8.91 7.93 6.59
C GLU A 250 -7.71 8.69 7.16
N ILE A 251 -6.69 8.92 6.35
CA ILE A 251 -5.49 9.67 6.72
C ILE A 251 -5.84 11.13 7.01
N ALA A 252 -6.63 11.77 6.15
CA ALA A 252 -7.12 13.13 6.39
C ALA A 252 -7.92 13.24 7.70
N GLY A 253 -8.73 12.22 8.02
CA GLY A 253 -9.47 12.14 9.27
C GLY A 253 -8.60 11.98 10.54
N MET A 254 -7.36 11.51 10.40
CA MET A 254 -6.41 11.42 11.51
C MET A 254 -5.66 12.73 11.76
N GLU A 255 -5.56 13.59 10.76
CA GLU A 255 -4.96 14.91 10.93
C GLU A 255 -5.94 15.83 11.68
N GLY A 256 -5.45 16.57 12.65
CA GLY A 256 -6.21 17.64 13.28
C GLY A 256 -6.20 18.90 12.40
N PRO A 257 -6.92 19.97 12.80
CA PRO A 257 -6.96 21.23 12.06
C PRO A 257 -5.56 21.87 11.88
N ASP A 258 -4.63 21.59 12.77
CA ASP A 258 -3.25 22.08 12.74
C ASP A 258 -2.27 21.07 12.10
N GLY A 259 -2.79 20.03 11.46
CA GLY A 259 -2.01 18.90 10.94
C GLY A 259 -1.49 17.98 12.05
N SER A 260 -0.57 17.08 11.70
CA SER A 260 0.05 16.11 12.63
C SER A 260 1.57 16.09 12.52
N VAL A 261 2.24 15.61 13.55
CA VAL A 261 3.68 15.32 13.47
C VAL A 261 3.93 14.17 12.51
N LEU A 262 3.02 13.21 12.48
CA LEU A 262 3.14 12.01 11.66
C LEU A 262 3.19 12.33 10.16
N LEU A 263 2.41 13.27 9.69
CA LEU A 263 2.32 13.64 8.27
C LEU A 263 2.84 15.05 8.02
N THR A 264 2.18 16.06 8.57
CA THR A 264 2.45 17.46 8.25
C THR A 264 3.88 17.91 8.56
N GLU A 265 4.43 17.59 9.74
CA GLU A 265 5.80 18.03 10.09
C GLU A 265 6.87 17.28 9.31
N ARG A 266 6.60 16.01 8.98
CA ARG A 266 7.49 15.22 8.13
C ARG A 266 7.45 15.69 6.68
N ASN A 267 6.27 16.06 6.15
CA ASN A 267 6.15 16.70 4.84
C ASN A 267 6.94 18.03 4.79
N LYS A 268 6.87 18.85 5.83
CA LYS A 268 7.69 20.06 5.94
C LYS A 268 9.19 19.74 5.93
N ALA A 269 9.61 18.63 6.55
CA ALA A 269 11.01 18.18 6.49
C ALA A 269 11.42 17.81 5.05
N ALA A 270 10.60 17.02 4.36
CA ALA A 270 10.83 16.64 2.98
C ALA A 270 10.93 17.87 2.06
N LEU A 271 10.02 18.83 2.18
CA LEU A 271 10.00 20.05 1.39
C LEU A 271 11.22 20.96 1.68
N ARG A 272 11.70 21.02 2.93
CA ARG A 272 12.97 21.73 3.25
C ARG A 272 14.16 21.11 2.54
N VAL A 273 14.22 19.78 2.47
CA VAL A 273 15.29 19.06 1.76
C VAL A 273 15.12 19.25 0.24
N LEU A 274 13.89 19.20 -0.28
CA LEU A 274 13.60 19.48 -1.69
C LEU A 274 14.14 20.85 -2.11
N LYS A 275 13.81 21.92 -1.37
CA LYS A 275 14.31 23.28 -1.65
C LYS A 275 15.84 23.36 -1.67
N LYS A 276 16.54 22.69 -0.73
CA LYS A 276 18.00 22.60 -0.71
C LYS A 276 18.54 21.82 -1.92
N THR A 277 17.88 20.75 -2.30
CA THR A 277 18.27 19.89 -3.44
C THR A 277 18.14 20.66 -4.76
N ILE A 278 17.05 21.42 -4.94
CA ILE A 278 16.86 22.30 -6.10
C ILE A 278 17.97 23.39 -6.12
N ALA A 279 18.23 24.03 -4.97
CA ALA A 279 19.26 25.07 -4.85
C ALA A 279 20.69 24.53 -5.15
N SER A 280 20.92 23.21 -4.97
CA SER A 280 22.19 22.56 -5.36
C SER A 280 22.30 22.28 -6.88
N GLY A 281 21.32 22.67 -7.69
CA GLY A 281 21.31 22.54 -9.14
C GLY A 281 20.70 21.24 -9.67
N LYS A 282 20.13 20.39 -8.80
CA LYS A 282 19.42 19.17 -9.23
C LYS A 282 18.10 19.55 -9.91
N LYS A 283 17.77 18.88 -11.01
CA LYS A 283 16.61 19.20 -11.86
C LYS A 283 15.59 18.07 -11.98
N ASN A 284 15.98 16.83 -11.75
CA ASN A 284 15.12 15.66 -11.85
C ASN A 284 15.11 14.92 -10.51
N ILE A 285 14.10 15.20 -9.67
CA ILE A 285 14.10 14.84 -8.25
C ILE A 285 12.90 13.94 -7.95
N GLY A 286 13.15 12.76 -7.35
CA GLY A 286 12.10 11.91 -6.80
C GLY A 286 11.86 12.21 -5.31
N ILE A 287 10.61 12.12 -4.84
CA ILE A 287 10.24 12.07 -3.42
C ILE A 287 9.54 10.74 -3.19
N PHE A 288 10.21 9.84 -2.49
CA PHE A 288 9.75 8.48 -2.20
C PHE A 288 9.29 8.40 -0.75
N TYR A 289 7.99 8.54 -0.57
CA TYR A 289 7.31 8.62 0.70
C TYR A 289 6.06 7.72 0.71
N GLY A 290 5.60 7.29 1.87
CA GLY A 290 4.34 6.55 2.00
C GLY A 290 3.18 7.31 1.37
N ALA A 291 2.25 6.58 0.74
CA ALA A 291 1.13 7.18 0.01
C ALA A 291 0.33 8.22 0.83
N GLY A 292 0.24 8.02 2.15
CA GLY A 292 -0.42 8.96 3.05
C GLY A 292 0.19 10.36 3.14
N HIS A 293 1.43 10.53 2.71
CA HIS A 293 2.10 11.84 2.69
C HIS A 293 1.82 12.62 1.41
N MET A 294 1.38 11.93 0.35
CA MET A 294 1.42 12.44 -1.01
C MET A 294 0.50 13.63 -1.21
N ARG A 295 -0.72 13.62 -0.66
CA ARG A 295 -1.67 14.73 -0.79
C ARG A 295 -1.06 16.04 -0.28
N GLY A 296 -0.54 16.06 0.93
CA GLY A 296 0.07 17.26 1.50
C GLY A 296 1.36 17.70 0.80
N LEU A 297 2.12 16.77 0.19
CA LEU A 297 3.27 17.09 -0.65
C LEU A 297 2.82 17.69 -2.00
N GLU A 298 1.76 17.16 -2.61
CA GLU A 298 1.17 17.68 -3.85
C GLU A 298 0.64 19.10 -3.64
N ASP A 299 -0.13 19.33 -2.58
CA ASP A 299 -0.65 20.65 -2.23
C ASP A 299 0.47 21.69 -2.13
N ALA A 300 1.55 21.35 -1.42
CA ALA A 300 2.69 22.25 -1.31
C ALA A 300 3.42 22.52 -2.65
N LEU A 301 3.51 21.52 -3.53
CA LEU A 301 4.11 21.72 -4.86
C LEU A 301 3.25 22.64 -5.72
N LEU A 302 1.93 22.40 -5.75
CA LEU A 302 1.00 23.14 -6.60
C LEU A 302 0.70 24.55 -6.07
N ASP A 303 0.39 24.65 -4.77
CA ASP A 303 -0.11 25.90 -4.19
C ASP A 303 1.01 26.84 -3.73
N ASP A 304 2.15 26.29 -3.21
CA ASP A 304 3.19 27.09 -2.57
C ASP A 304 4.48 27.21 -3.40
N MET A 305 4.76 26.27 -4.32
CA MET A 305 6.05 26.18 -5.00
C MET A 305 5.99 26.41 -6.51
N GLY A 306 4.81 26.69 -7.07
CA GLY A 306 4.61 27.04 -8.47
C GLY A 306 4.92 25.87 -9.44
N PHE A 307 4.69 24.63 -9.01
CA PHE A 307 4.74 23.47 -9.87
C PHE A 307 3.36 23.22 -10.50
N GLU A 308 3.37 22.59 -11.67
CA GLU A 308 2.18 22.11 -12.36
C GLU A 308 2.30 20.62 -12.58
N ARG A 309 1.21 19.87 -12.42
CA ARG A 309 1.19 18.43 -12.70
C ARG A 309 1.26 18.18 -14.20
N THR A 310 2.22 17.39 -14.64
CA THR A 310 2.45 17.08 -16.06
C THR A 310 2.13 15.64 -16.45
N GLY A 311 1.95 14.76 -15.46
CA GLY A 311 1.58 13.37 -15.74
C GLY A 311 1.47 12.52 -14.49
N VAL A 312 0.80 11.38 -14.64
CA VAL A 312 0.69 10.34 -13.62
C VAL A 312 0.95 8.98 -14.26
N GLU A 313 1.80 8.18 -13.64
CA GLU A 313 2.08 6.80 -14.03
C GLU A 313 1.67 5.86 -12.90
N TRP A 314 0.89 4.83 -13.22
CA TRP A 314 0.43 3.84 -12.26
C TRP A 314 1.34 2.61 -12.23
N ARG A 315 1.65 2.12 -11.04
CA ARG A 315 2.48 0.94 -10.79
C ARG A 315 1.68 -0.10 -10.02
N VAL A 316 1.60 -1.31 -10.54
CA VAL A 316 0.95 -2.43 -9.85
C VAL A 316 1.80 -2.82 -8.64
N ALA A 317 1.29 -2.53 -7.46
CA ALA A 317 1.93 -2.88 -6.20
C ALA A 317 1.50 -4.27 -5.69
N TRP A 318 0.21 -4.62 -5.87
CA TRP A 318 -0.31 -5.96 -5.57
C TRP A 318 -1.05 -6.49 -6.80
N ASP A 319 -0.57 -7.58 -7.36
CA ASP A 319 -1.26 -8.33 -8.40
C ASP A 319 -2.12 -9.43 -7.74
N MET A 320 -3.41 -9.37 -7.97
CA MET A 320 -4.39 -10.33 -7.46
C MET A 320 -5.06 -11.11 -8.59
N THR A 321 -4.41 -11.18 -9.76
CA THR A 321 -4.85 -12.01 -10.88
C THR A 321 -4.92 -13.48 -10.46
N PRO A 322 -6.01 -14.20 -10.74
CA PRO A 322 -6.11 -15.61 -10.44
C PRO A 322 -4.99 -16.39 -11.13
N LYS A 323 -4.20 -17.12 -10.37
CA LYS A 323 -3.21 -18.04 -10.96
C LYS A 323 -3.96 -19.19 -11.67
N PRO A 324 -3.53 -19.64 -12.87
CA PRO A 324 -4.10 -20.81 -13.49
C PRO A 324 -4.03 -21.99 -12.51
N THR A 325 -5.15 -22.60 -12.20
CA THR A 325 -5.13 -23.86 -11.47
C THR A 325 -4.41 -24.87 -12.37
N THR A 326 -3.20 -25.24 -12.00
CA THR A 326 -2.56 -26.42 -12.55
C THR A 326 -3.40 -27.61 -12.10
N GLY A 327 -4.39 -27.97 -12.93
CA GLY A 327 -5.09 -29.25 -12.77
C GLY A 327 -4.03 -30.35 -12.66
N PRO A 328 -4.30 -31.44 -11.94
CA PRO A 328 -3.39 -32.56 -11.91
C PRO A 328 -3.02 -32.91 -13.36
N ALA A 329 -1.71 -32.93 -13.65
CA ALA A 329 -1.21 -33.26 -14.96
C ALA A 329 -1.97 -34.53 -15.43
N ALA A 330 -2.67 -34.41 -16.58
CA ALA A 330 -3.45 -35.49 -17.14
C ALA A 330 -2.55 -36.72 -17.12
N GLY A 331 -2.94 -37.68 -16.29
CA GLY A 331 -2.13 -38.86 -16.02
C GLY A 331 -1.67 -39.44 -17.34
N SER A 332 -0.37 -39.56 -17.50
CA SER A 332 0.24 -40.30 -18.61
C SER A 332 -0.50 -41.64 -18.74
N ALA A 333 -1.17 -41.81 -19.86
CA ALA A 333 -1.83 -43.06 -20.19
C ALA A 333 -0.84 -44.21 -19.93
N PRO A 334 -1.28 -45.32 -19.29
CA PRO A 334 -0.39 -46.44 -19.02
C PRO A 334 0.13 -46.97 -20.34
N THR A 335 1.44 -46.94 -20.52
CA THR A 335 2.13 -47.59 -21.64
C THR A 335 1.69 -49.04 -21.72
N PRO A 336 1.23 -49.54 -22.90
CA PRO A 336 0.86 -50.94 -23.06
C PRO A 336 2.09 -51.81 -22.77
N ARG A 337 1.95 -52.78 -21.87
CA ARG A 337 3.00 -53.77 -21.58
C ARG A 337 3.29 -54.55 -22.87
N PRO A 338 4.57 -54.78 -23.25
CA PRO A 338 4.91 -55.62 -24.37
C PRO A 338 4.37 -57.05 -24.13
N GLY A 339 3.66 -57.60 -25.13
CA GLY A 339 3.01 -58.87 -25.07
C GLY A 339 4.00 -59.99 -24.78
N VAL A 340 3.65 -60.86 -23.85
CA VAL A 340 4.31 -62.09 -23.57
C VAL A 340 4.11 -63.05 -24.81
N ARG A 341 5.22 -63.39 -25.49
CA ARG A 341 5.27 -64.29 -26.62
C ARG A 341 4.87 -65.69 -26.14
N ALA A 342 3.75 -66.18 -26.64
CA ALA A 342 3.36 -67.61 -26.40
C ALA A 342 4.39 -68.59 -27.00
N ALA A 343 4.78 -69.54 -26.23
CA ALA A 343 5.64 -70.67 -26.70
C ALA A 343 4.85 -71.59 -27.65
N PRO A 344 5.50 -72.21 -28.67
CA PRO A 344 4.83 -73.07 -29.60
C PRO A 344 4.51 -74.43 -28.94
N GLY A 345 3.26 -74.85 -29.06
CA GLY A 345 2.76 -76.13 -28.56
C GLY A 345 3.37 -77.29 -29.28
N ALA A 346 3.66 -78.35 -28.51
CA ALA A 346 4.07 -79.67 -29.00
C ALA A 346 2.89 -80.38 -29.68
N ALA A 347 3.15 -81.04 -30.80
CA ALA A 347 2.19 -81.88 -31.52
C ALA A 347 1.94 -83.18 -30.81
N PRO A 348 0.73 -83.80 -30.92
CA PRO A 348 0.44 -85.09 -30.34
C PRO A 348 0.88 -86.20 -31.30
N GLN A 349 1.33 -87.37 -30.70
CA GLN A 349 1.33 -88.66 -31.35
C GLN A 349 -0.01 -89.33 -31.11
#